data_f86bfaa05f14d156f4ecbdadbc742120
#
_entry.id   f86bfaa05f14d156f4ecbdadbc742120
#
_cell.length_a   1.000
_cell.length_b   1.000
_cell.length_c   1.000
_cell.angle_alpha   90.00
_cell.angle_beta   90.00
_cell.angle_gamma   90.00
#
_symmetry.space_group_name_H-M   'P 1'
#
loop_
_entity.id
_entity.type
_entity.pdbx_description
1 polymer ?
#
loop_
_entity_poly.entity_id
_entity_poly.type
_entity_poly.pdbx_seq_one_letter_code
_entity_poly.pdbx_strand_id
1 'polypeptide(L)'
;MDSPDWRLCVAPMIDVTDRHCRYFHRLLAPRARLYTEMITTGALLHGNVARHLDFDEAEHPVALQLGGSEPDALAHAAKLGKQWGYDEINLNCGCPSERVQKGAFGACLMAEPALVADCMKAMQDAVDIPVTVKHRLGLDYDESYEFVRDFVGKVYDTGCRIFIAHARNAVLKGLSPKDNREIPPLRYDVVAQLKRDFPDCTFVLNGGLADAGQSVQAADVFDGVMLGRAAWHTPRVLSEVSLQLWPSVRLPSDAQVVDAMTEYAARQVAKGVPLRVMTRPMLGLVNGQSGARRWRRMLSDPALLAANNPELIYDAWRSQRHAPDARNAPREAAQAGM
;
A
#
# COMPACT_ATOMS: atom_id res chain seq x y z
N MET A 1 -0.45 -20.70 16.14
CA MET A 1 0.00 -19.58 15.28
C MET A 1 -1.24 -18.78 14.95
N ASP A 2 -1.29 -17.50 15.33
CA ASP A 2 -2.40 -16.65 14.93
C ASP A 2 -2.51 -16.63 13.41
N SER A 3 -3.72 -16.82 12.90
CA SER A 3 -4.02 -16.76 11.46
C SER A 3 -3.49 -15.42 10.90
N PRO A 4 -2.93 -15.40 9.68
CA PRO A 4 -2.44 -14.17 9.08
C PRO A 4 -3.53 -13.09 9.12
N ASP A 5 -3.21 -11.93 9.71
CA ASP A 5 -4.19 -10.87 9.96
C ASP A 5 -4.21 -9.87 8.80
N TRP A 6 -5.38 -9.68 8.16
CA TRP A 6 -5.62 -8.67 7.12
C TRP A 6 -6.40 -7.45 7.63
N ARG A 7 -6.55 -7.31 8.95
CA ARG A 7 -7.32 -6.20 9.58
C ARG A 7 -6.86 -4.81 9.14
N LEU A 8 -5.54 -4.63 8.95
CA LEU A 8 -4.95 -3.41 8.42
C LEU A 8 -3.92 -3.77 7.35
N CYS A 9 -4.08 -3.20 6.16
CA CYS A 9 -3.18 -3.40 5.03
C CYS A 9 -2.72 -2.06 4.45
N VAL A 10 -1.51 -2.03 3.87
CA VAL A 10 -1.04 -0.91 3.04
C VAL A 10 -1.06 -1.33 1.58
N ALA A 11 -1.78 -0.58 0.76
CA ALA A 11 -2.00 -0.91 -0.65
C ALA A 11 -0.70 -0.90 -1.48
N PRO A 12 -0.57 -1.82 -2.45
CA PRO A 12 0.47 -1.76 -3.46
C PRO A 12 0.34 -0.48 -4.29
N MET A 13 1.40 0.32 -4.35
CA MET A 13 1.43 1.59 -5.07
C MET A 13 2.76 1.72 -5.83
N ILE A 14 2.68 1.74 -7.16
CA ILE A 14 3.86 1.89 -8.04
C ILE A 14 4.58 3.21 -7.75
N ASP A 15 5.91 3.19 -7.72
CA ASP A 15 6.81 4.28 -7.36
C ASP A 15 6.62 4.81 -5.93
N VAL A 16 5.95 4.05 -5.05
CA VAL A 16 5.63 4.44 -3.68
C VAL A 16 6.00 3.37 -2.66
N THR A 17 5.41 2.16 -2.75
CA THR A 17 5.59 1.11 -1.75
C THR A 17 6.81 0.23 -2.03
N ASP A 18 7.95 0.87 -2.29
CA ASP A 18 9.24 0.21 -2.31
C ASP A 18 9.62 -0.30 -0.90
N ARG A 19 10.70 -1.08 -0.79
CA ARG A 19 11.15 -1.64 0.51
C ARG A 19 11.44 -0.58 1.56
N HIS A 20 11.87 0.63 1.18
CA HIS A 20 12.20 1.69 2.12
C HIS A 20 10.93 2.34 2.69
N CYS A 21 9.90 2.50 1.86
CA CYS A 21 8.57 2.92 2.29
C CYS A 21 7.93 1.88 3.20
N ARG A 22 8.03 0.58 2.86
CA ARG A 22 7.48 -0.50 3.69
C ARG A 22 8.17 -0.60 5.04
N TYR A 23 9.49 -0.50 5.09
CA TYR A 23 10.23 -0.41 6.35
C TYR A 23 9.71 0.73 7.24
N PHE A 24 9.57 1.94 6.67
CA PHE A 24 9.02 3.08 7.39
C PHE A 24 7.58 2.83 7.87
N HIS A 25 6.70 2.28 7.02
CA HIS A 25 5.32 1.95 7.40
C HIS A 25 5.26 0.89 8.51
N ARG A 26 6.20 -0.05 8.55
CA ARG A 26 6.30 -1.06 9.61
C ARG A 26 6.56 -0.42 10.97
N LEU A 27 7.39 0.61 11.05
CA LEU A 27 7.61 1.35 12.29
C LEU A 27 6.32 2.00 12.80
N LEU A 28 5.45 2.45 11.90
CA LEU A 28 4.19 3.10 12.25
C LEU A 28 3.04 2.12 12.55
N ALA A 29 3.08 0.93 11.96
CA ALA A 29 2.02 -0.07 12.10
C ALA A 29 2.63 -1.49 12.17
N PRO A 30 3.06 -1.94 13.36
CA PRO A 30 3.78 -3.20 13.54
C PRO A 30 3.02 -4.45 13.09
N ARG A 31 1.68 -4.40 13.07
CA ARG A 31 0.80 -5.52 12.71
C ARG A 31 0.20 -5.39 11.30
N ALA A 32 0.39 -4.26 10.61
CA ALA A 32 -0.16 -4.08 9.27
C ALA A 32 0.48 -5.05 8.27
N ARG A 33 -0.33 -5.58 7.34
CA ARG A 33 0.19 -6.31 6.18
C ARG A 33 0.63 -5.31 5.10
N LEU A 34 1.90 -5.38 4.74
CA LEU A 34 2.50 -4.50 3.75
C LEU A 34 2.55 -5.20 2.40
N TYR A 35 2.33 -4.45 1.32
CA TYR A 35 2.36 -4.98 -0.04
C TYR A 35 3.51 -4.33 -0.82
N THR A 36 4.19 -5.11 -1.65
CA THR A 36 5.16 -4.58 -2.61
C THR A 36 4.44 -3.68 -3.62
N GLU A 37 5.19 -2.97 -4.43
CA GLU A 37 4.70 -2.50 -5.72
C GLU A 37 4.28 -3.71 -6.58
N MET A 38 3.46 -3.49 -7.61
CA MET A 38 3.15 -4.56 -8.55
C MET A 38 4.40 -4.94 -9.37
N ILE A 39 4.86 -6.17 -9.21
CA ILE A 39 5.99 -6.74 -9.95
C ILE A 39 5.45 -7.65 -11.05
N THR A 40 5.86 -7.42 -12.29
CA THR A 40 5.40 -8.25 -13.42
C THR A 40 6.15 -9.58 -13.48
N THR A 41 5.48 -10.63 -13.93
CA THR A 41 6.13 -11.94 -14.17
C THR A 41 7.34 -11.82 -15.09
N GLY A 42 7.26 -11.00 -16.14
CA GLY A 42 8.38 -10.75 -17.05
C GLY A 42 9.61 -10.12 -16.35
N ALA A 43 9.42 -9.27 -15.33
CA ALA A 43 10.52 -8.70 -14.55
C ALA A 43 11.25 -9.77 -13.73
N LEU A 44 10.54 -10.80 -13.26
CA LEU A 44 11.13 -11.90 -12.48
C LEU A 44 11.73 -13.00 -13.37
N LEU A 45 11.14 -13.24 -14.55
CA LEU A 45 11.65 -14.25 -15.48
C LEU A 45 12.90 -13.80 -16.24
N HIS A 46 13.00 -12.50 -16.56
CA HIS A 46 14.03 -11.98 -17.48
C HIS A 46 14.89 -10.87 -16.85
N GLY A 47 14.53 -10.39 -15.64
CA GLY A 47 15.20 -9.31 -14.97
C GLY A 47 16.11 -9.76 -13.82
N ASN A 48 16.59 -8.78 -13.06
CA ASN A 48 17.33 -9.03 -11.83
C ASN A 48 16.34 -9.28 -10.67
N VAL A 49 16.13 -10.54 -10.32
CA VAL A 49 15.18 -10.97 -9.27
C VAL A 49 15.46 -10.27 -7.94
N ALA A 50 16.73 -10.21 -7.51
CA ALA A 50 17.11 -9.59 -6.24
C ALA A 50 16.71 -8.11 -6.17
N ARG A 51 16.83 -7.37 -7.27
CA ARG A 51 16.40 -5.97 -7.35
C ARG A 51 14.91 -5.79 -7.03
N HIS A 52 14.09 -6.77 -7.40
CA HIS A 52 12.64 -6.71 -7.27
C HIS A 52 12.12 -7.33 -5.98
N LEU A 53 12.77 -8.38 -5.48
CA LEU A 53 12.28 -9.17 -4.36
C LEU A 53 13.02 -8.91 -3.03
N ASP A 54 14.14 -8.18 -3.04
CA ASP A 54 14.89 -7.88 -1.80
C ASP A 54 14.07 -6.96 -0.88
N PHE A 55 14.00 -7.32 0.41
CA PHE A 55 13.33 -6.57 1.46
C PHE A 55 14.05 -6.75 2.80
N ASP A 56 13.68 -5.98 3.82
CA ASP A 56 14.21 -6.07 5.18
C ASP A 56 13.34 -7.01 6.02
N GLU A 57 13.93 -7.89 6.81
CA GLU A 57 13.21 -8.80 7.72
C GLU A 57 12.20 -8.09 8.62
N ALA A 58 12.44 -6.83 8.95
CA ALA A 58 11.48 -6.03 9.71
C ALA A 58 10.17 -5.77 8.95
N GLU A 59 10.10 -5.96 7.63
CA GLU A 59 8.90 -5.69 6.85
C GLU A 59 7.78 -6.73 7.04
N HIS A 60 8.06 -7.90 7.64
CA HIS A 60 7.03 -8.92 7.89
C HIS A 60 5.87 -8.45 8.80
N PRO A 61 4.60 -8.83 8.49
CA PRO A 61 4.17 -9.62 7.35
C PRO A 61 4.14 -8.79 6.05
N VAL A 62 4.74 -9.32 4.98
CA VAL A 62 4.86 -8.65 3.68
C VAL A 62 4.34 -9.54 2.54
N ALA A 63 3.53 -8.97 1.66
CA ALA A 63 2.93 -9.61 0.50
C ALA A 63 3.62 -9.18 -0.80
N LEU A 64 3.91 -10.14 -1.67
CA LEU A 64 4.38 -9.88 -3.03
C LEU A 64 3.17 -9.73 -3.96
N GLN A 65 2.98 -8.54 -4.55
CA GLN A 65 1.95 -8.37 -5.57
C GLN A 65 2.52 -8.64 -6.96
N LEU A 66 1.89 -9.57 -7.68
CA LEU A 66 2.23 -9.96 -9.05
C LEU A 66 1.27 -9.37 -10.08
N GLY A 67 1.83 -9.00 -11.24
CA GLY A 67 1.09 -8.66 -12.46
C GLY A 67 1.48 -9.61 -13.59
N GLY A 68 0.50 -10.30 -14.13
CA GLY A 68 0.66 -11.27 -15.22
C GLY A 68 -0.67 -11.92 -15.55
N SER A 69 -0.71 -12.68 -16.64
CA SER A 69 -1.89 -13.41 -17.12
C SER A 69 -1.57 -14.84 -17.58
N GLU A 70 -0.29 -15.24 -17.52
CA GLU A 70 0.12 -16.59 -17.90
C GLU A 70 0.26 -17.46 -16.64
N PRO A 71 -0.53 -18.56 -16.49
CA PRO A 71 -0.53 -19.40 -15.29
C PRO A 71 0.86 -19.93 -14.90
N ASP A 72 1.63 -20.46 -15.86
CA ASP A 72 2.96 -21.01 -15.58
C ASP A 72 3.96 -19.95 -15.14
N ALA A 73 3.91 -18.76 -15.74
CA ALA A 73 4.75 -17.63 -15.36
C ALA A 73 4.42 -17.11 -13.96
N LEU A 74 3.13 -17.07 -13.61
CA LEU A 74 2.66 -16.69 -12.27
C LEU A 74 3.03 -17.74 -11.22
N ALA A 75 2.90 -19.03 -11.53
CA ALA A 75 3.33 -20.12 -10.66
C ALA A 75 4.84 -20.05 -10.37
N HIS A 76 5.66 -19.77 -11.39
CA HIS A 76 7.10 -19.56 -11.22
C HIS A 76 7.40 -18.34 -10.34
N ALA A 77 6.75 -17.22 -10.62
CA ALA A 77 6.90 -15.99 -9.82
C ALA A 77 6.47 -16.18 -8.36
N ALA A 78 5.39 -16.94 -8.11
CA ALA A 78 4.94 -17.30 -6.78
C ALA A 78 5.98 -18.13 -6.02
N LYS A 79 6.60 -19.13 -6.67
CA LYS A 79 7.70 -19.91 -6.08
C LYS A 79 8.89 -19.05 -5.70
N LEU A 80 9.27 -18.10 -6.55
CA LEU A 80 10.32 -17.12 -6.23
C LEU A 80 9.93 -16.29 -4.99
N GLY A 81 8.69 -15.77 -4.96
CA GLY A 81 8.19 -15.02 -3.80
C GLY A 81 8.30 -15.82 -2.50
N LYS A 82 7.87 -17.08 -2.49
CA LYS A 82 8.01 -17.97 -1.33
C LYS A 82 9.48 -18.19 -0.95
N GLN A 83 10.35 -18.44 -1.92
CA GLN A 83 11.79 -18.65 -1.68
C GLN A 83 12.48 -17.44 -1.09
N TRP A 84 12.01 -16.23 -1.42
CA TRP A 84 12.48 -14.97 -0.86
C TRP A 84 11.88 -14.64 0.51
N GLY A 85 10.94 -15.45 1.01
CA GLY A 85 10.38 -15.32 2.34
C GLY A 85 9.11 -14.48 2.43
N TYR A 86 8.44 -14.15 1.33
CA TYR A 86 7.16 -13.43 1.38
C TYR A 86 6.07 -14.25 2.08
N ASP A 87 5.23 -13.56 2.88
CA ASP A 87 4.14 -14.18 3.65
C ASP A 87 2.86 -14.41 2.82
N GLU A 88 2.77 -13.81 1.65
CA GLU A 88 1.59 -13.87 0.77
C GLU A 88 1.98 -13.58 -0.67
N ILE A 89 1.29 -14.23 -1.60
CA ILE A 89 1.29 -13.87 -3.02
C ILE A 89 -0.05 -13.23 -3.36
N ASN A 90 -0.04 -12.06 -3.97
CA ASN A 90 -1.25 -11.33 -4.35
C ASN A 90 -1.30 -11.10 -5.85
N LEU A 91 -2.39 -11.50 -6.51
CA LEU A 91 -2.61 -11.21 -7.94
C LEU A 91 -3.29 -9.85 -8.12
N ASN A 92 -2.74 -9.03 -9.03
CA ASN A 92 -3.35 -7.76 -9.40
C ASN A 92 -4.39 -7.93 -10.51
N CYS A 93 -5.67 -7.76 -10.17
CA CYS A 93 -6.80 -7.66 -11.11
C CYS A 93 -7.50 -6.30 -10.99
N GLY A 94 -6.78 -5.21 -10.66
CA GLY A 94 -7.40 -3.92 -10.38
C GLY A 94 -6.71 -2.69 -10.99
N CYS A 95 -5.51 -2.82 -11.56
CA CYS A 95 -4.78 -1.70 -12.16
C CYS A 95 -5.31 -1.37 -13.56
N PRO A 96 -5.82 -0.13 -13.81
CA PRO A 96 -6.40 0.24 -15.10
C PRO A 96 -5.40 0.94 -16.03
N SER A 97 -4.09 0.96 -15.74
CA SER A 97 -3.13 1.70 -16.54
C SER A 97 -2.94 1.12 -17.94
N GLU A 98 -2.76 1.97 -18.96
CA GLU A 98 -2.53 1.54 -20.34
C GLU A 98 -1.35 0.58 -20.52
N ARG A 99 -0.27 0.80 -19.75
CA ARG A 99 0.89 -0.08 -19.76
C ARG A 99 0.54 -1.50 -19.33
N VAL A 100 -0.34 -1.61 -18.33
CA VAL A 100 -0.83 -2.88 -17.77
C VAL A 100 -1.80 -3.53 -18.76
N GLN A 101 -2.70 -2.76 -19.38
CA GLN A 101 -3.61 -3.25 -20.41
C GLN A 101 -2.87 -3.81 -21.63
N LYS A 102 -1.81 -3.13 -22.10
CA LYS A 102 -0.96 -3.63 -23.18
C LYS A 102 -0.28 -4.95 -22.87
N GLY A 103 -0.05 -5.24 -21.59
CA GLY A 103 0.46 -6.51 -21.10
C GLY A 103 -0.63 -7.55 -20.82
N ALA A 104 -1.91 -7.26 -21.13
CA ALA A 104 -3.08 -8.12 -20.89
C ALA A 104 -3.22 -8.62 -19.43
N PHE A 105 -2.94 -7.74 -18.43
CA PHE A 105 -3.11 -8.06 -17.02
C PHE A 105 -3.71 -6.84 -16.24
N GLY A 106 -3.91 -6.95 -14.94
CA GLY A 106 -4.54 -5.90 -14.13
C GLY A 106 -6.07 -5.91 -14.25
N ALA A 107 -6.69 -4.73 -14.34
CA ALA A 107 -8.16 -4.63 -14.31
C ALA A 107 -8.86 -5.32 -15.49
N CYS A 108 -8.23 -5.38 -16.66
CA CYS A 108 -8.81 -6.07 -17.83
C CYS A 108 -9.03 -7.56 -17.58
N LEU A 109 -8.27 -8.20 -16.67
CA LEU A 109 -8.48 -9.60 -16.30
C LEU A 109 -9.83 -9.86 -15.62
N MET A 110 -10.51 -8.83 -15.12
CA MET A 110 -11.86 -9.03 -14.58
C MET A 110 -12.88 -9.46 -15.63
N ALA A 111 -12.62 -9.21 -16.93
CA ALA A 111 -13.42 -9.73 -18.03
C ALA A 111 -13.12 -11.20 -18.38
N GLU A 112 -12.05 -11.78 -17.82
CA GLU A 112 -11.56 -13.14 -18.10
C GLU A 112 -11.50 -13.98 -16.80
N PRO A 113 -12.64 -14.14 -16.08
CA PRO A 113 -12.61 -14.77 -14.74
C PRO A 113 -12.15 -16.22 -14.75
N ALA A 114 -12.33 -16.95 -15.86
CA ALA A 114 -11.80 -18.31 -16.03
C ALA A 114 -10.27 -18.33 -16.08
N LEU A 115 -9.66 -17.41 -16.85
CA LEU A 115 -8.20 -17.28 -16.90
C LEU A 115 -7.63 -16.87 -15.54
N VAL A 116 -8.32 -15.98 -14.81
CA VAL A 116 -7.89 -15.62 -13.45
C VAL A 116 -7.97 -16.83 -12.52
N ALA A 117 -9.00 -17.66 -12.63
CA ALA A 117 -9.10 -18.90 -11.87
C ALA A 117 -7.94 -19.85 -12.17
N ASP A 118 -7.57 -20.05 -13.44
CA ASP A 118 -6.42 -20.86 -13.84
C ASP A 118 -5.11 -20.30 -13.26
N CYS A 119 -4.92 -18.98 -13.32
CA CYS A 119 -3.77 -18.29 -12.71
C CYS A 119 -3.71 -18.49 -11.19
N MET A 120 -4.84 -18.32 -10.50
CA MET A 120 -4.93 -18.51 -9.06
C MET A 120 -4.60 -19.95 -8.68
N LYS A 121 -5.18 -20.93 -9.39
CA LYS A 121 -4.94 -22.34 -9.14
C LYS A 121 -3.46 -22.70 -9.36
N ALA A 122 -2.85 -22.23 -10.44
CA ALA A 122 -1.43 -22.47 -10.73
C ALA A 122 -0.51 -21.92 -9.63
N MET A 123 -0.79 -20.72 -9.10
CA MET A 123 -0.04 -20.16 -7.98
C MET A 123 -0.26 -20.95 -6.68
N GLN A 124 -1.50 -21.32 -6.36
CA GLN A 124 -1.85 -22.10 -5.16
C GLN A 124 -1.19 -23.47 -5.15
N ASP A 125 -1.11 -24.14 -6.30
CA ASP A 125 -0.44 -25.43 -6.42
C ASP A 125 1.10 -25.32 -6.31
N ALA A 126 1.62 -24.12 -6.54
CA ALA A 126 3.05 -23.84 -6.53
C ALA A 126 3.62 -23.49 -5.14
N VAL A 127 2.78 -23.00 -4.21
CA VAL A 127 3.20 -22.53 -2.88
C VAL A 127 2.19 -22.92 -1.79
N ASP A 128 2.67 -22.99 -0.54
CA ASP A 128 1.85 -23.28 0.65
C ASP A 128 1.55 -22.02 1.50
N ILE A 129 1.89 -20.82 1.00
CA ILE A 129 1.52 -19.54 1.60
C ILE A 129 0.23 -19.01 0.95
N PRO A 130 -0.52 -18.11 1.62
CA PRO A 130 -1.75 -17.55 1.07
C PRO A 130 -1.57 -16.95 -0.31
N VAL A 131 -2.46 -17.30 -1.26
CA VAL A 131 -2.59 -16.66 -2.57
C VAL A 131 -3.89 -15.90 -2.60
N THR A 132 -3.84 -14.59 -2.81
CA THR A 132 -4.94 -13.65 -2.70
C THR A 132 -5.13 -12.86 -3.99
N VAL A 133 -6.26 -12.17 -4.12
CA VAL A 133 -6.54 -11.33 -5.29
C VAL A 133 -6.93 -9.92 -4.90
N LYS A 134 -6.41 -8.92 -5.61
CA LYS A 134 -6.84 -7.53 -5.48
C LYS A 134 -7.54 -7.06 -6.75
N HIS A 135 -8.82 -6.72 -6.64
CA HIS A 135 -9.70 -6.43 -7.77
C HIS A 135 -10.49 -5.14 -7.64
N ARG A 136 -11.21 -4.75 -8.67
CA ARG A 136 -12.22 -3.68 -8.71
C ARG A 136 -13.63 -4.27 -8.63
N LEU A 137 -14.67 -3.41 -8.72
CA LEU A 137 -16.09 -3.85 -8.64
C LEU A 137 -16.77 -3.94 -10.01
N GLY A 138 -16.13 -3.45 -11.04
CA GLY A 138 -16.66 -3.45 -12.40
C GLY A 138 -15.60 -3.01 -13.39
N LEU A 139 -15.91 -3.08 -14.67
CA LEU A 139 -15.02 -2.77 -15.79
C LEU A 139 -15.74 -1.95 -16.85
N ASP A 140 -15.21 -0.76 -17.17
CA ASP A 140 -15.79 0.19 -18.12
C ASP A 140 -17.26 0.51 -17.80
N TYR A 141 -18.21 0.08 -18.62
CA TYR A 141 -19.66 0.33 -18.45
C TYR A 141 -20.39 -0.77 -17.68
N ASP A 142 -19.70 -1.92 -17.41
CA ASP A 142 -20.31 -2.99 -16.63
C ASP A 142 -20.03 -2.78 -15.14
N GLU A 143 -21.03 -2.17 -14.48
CA GLU A 143 -21.05 -1.93 -13.04
C GLU A 143 -22.04 -2.85 -12.33
N SER A 144 -22.54 -3.88 -13.01
CA SER A 144 -23.52 -4.81 -12.44
C SER A 144 -22.91 -5.59 -11.25
N TYR A 145 -23.78 -5.94 -10.31
CA TYR A 145 -23.38 -6.80 -9.20
C TYR A 145 -22.99 -8.20 -9.69
N GLU A 146 -23.73 -8.69 -10.66
CA GLU A 146 -23.53 -9.99 -11.31
C GLU A 146 -22.11 -10.11 -11.86
N PHE A 147 -21.59 -9.08 -12.51
CA PHE A 147 -20.24 -9.08 -13.07
C PHE A 147 -19.17 -9.36 -11.98
N VAL A 148 -19.19 -8.59 -10.89
CA VAL A 148 -18.20 -8.76 -9.83
C VAL A 148 -18.46 -10.03 -9.01
N ARG A 149 -19.71 -10.43 -8.83
CA ARG A 149 -20.09 -11.66 -8.14
C ARG A 149 -19.59 -12.89 -8.91
N ASP A 150 -19.76 -12.92 -10.22
CA ASP A 150 -19.28 -14.02 -11.06
C ASP A 150 -17.75 -14.09 -11.08
N PHE A 151 -17.08 -12.93 -11.13
CA PHE A 151 -15.62 -12.87 -10.98
C PHE A 151 -15.15 -13.46 -9.64
N VAL A 152 -15.74 -13.01 -8.54
CA VAL A 152 -15.41 -13.51 -7.19
C VAL A 152 -15.76 -15.01 -7.08
N GLY A 153 -16.91 -15.44 -7.60
CA GLY A 153 -17.33 -16.84 -7.59
C GLY A 153 -16.37 -17.77 -8.31
N LYS A 154 -15.89 -17.38 -9.51
CA LYS A 154 -14.89 -18.17 -10.23
C LYS A 154 -13.55 -18.29 -9.50
N VAL A 155 -13.11 -17.20 -8.87
CA VAL A 155 -11.88 -17.21 -8.05
C VAL A 155 -12.09 -17.99 -6.75
N TYR A 156 -13.26 -17.88 -6.14
CA TYR A 156 -13.64 -18.66 -4.94
C TYR A 156 -13.59 -20.17 -5.19
N ASP A 157 -14.05 -20.63 -6.36
CA ASP A 157 -14.07 -22.04 -6.76
C ASP A 157 -12.66 -22.67 -6.83
N THR A 158 -11.60 -21.84 -6.96
CA THR A 158 -10.20 -22.30 -6.87
C THR A 158 -9.73 -22.59 -5.46
N GLY A 159 -10.52 -22.23 -4.43
CA GLY A 159 -10.11 -22.29 -3.04
C GLY A 159 -9.59 -20.97 -2.48
N CYS A 160 -9.54 -19.90 -3.27
CA CYS A 160 -9.20 -18.56 -2.75
C CYS A 160 -10.27 -18.07 -1.76
N ARG A 161 -9.84 -17.52 -0.62
CA ARG A 161 -10.73 -17.04 0.45
C ARG A 161 -10.43 -15.61 0.89
N ILE A 162 -9.49 -14.93 0.25
CA ILE A 162 -9.07 -13.59 0.63
C ILE A 162 -9.11 -12.67 -0.58
N PHE A 163 -10.01 -11.68 -0.50
CA PHE A 163 -10.29 -10.72 -1.56
C PHE A 163 -10.04 -9.30 -1.08
N ILE A 164 -9.23 -8.54 -1.80
CA ILE A 164 -9.02 -7.13 -1.54
C ILE A 164 -9.80 -6.33 -2.58
N ALA A 165 -10.96 -5.80 -2.19
CA ALA A 165 -11.87 -5.11 -3.08
C ALA A 165 -11.61 -3.60 -3.09
N HIS A 166 -11.08 -3.05 -4.21
CA HIS A 166 -11.10 -1.61 -4.42
C HIS A 166 -12.51 -1.19 -4.83
N ALA A 167 -13.21 -0.54 -3.92
CA ALA A 167 -14.65 -0.26 -4.00
C ALA A 167 -15.05 0.77 -5.08
N ARG A 168 -14.44 0.70 -6.25
CA ARG A 168 -14.72 1.51 -7.43
C ARG A 168 -14.67 0.67 -8.69
N ASN A 169 -15.44 1.07 -9.70
CA ASN A 169 -15.27 0.53 -11.05
C ASN A 169 -13.90 0.90 -11.64
N ALA A 170 -13.38 0.11 -12.57
CA ALA A 170 -12.22 0.43 -13.38
C ALA A 170 -12.66 0.89 -14.76
N VAL A 171 -12.25 2.07 -15.18
CA VAL A 171 -12.50 2.59 -16.54
C VAL A 171 -11.18 2.50 -17.30
N LEU A 172 -11.14 1.65 -18.33
CA LEU A 172 -9.93 1.36 -19.09
C LEU A 172 -9.59 2.45 -20.10
N LYS A 173 -10.61 3.13 -20.65
CA LYS A 173 -10.43 4.17 -21.67
C LYS A 173 -10.99 5.50 -21.20
N GLY A 174 -10.22 6.58 -21.39
CA GLY A 174 -10.66 7.94 -21.11
C GLY A 174 -10.39 8.46 -19.70
N LEU A 175 -9.95 7.61 -18.75
CA LEU A 175 -9.54 8.05 -17.43
C LEU A 175 -8.08 7.66 -17.14
N SER A 176 -7.30 8.61 -16.62
CA SER A 176 -5.98 8.31 -16.11
C SER A 176 -6.05 7.37 -14.89
N PRO A 177 -4.94 6.70 -14.49
CA PRO A 177 -4.91 5.94 -13.25
C PRO A 177 -5.23 6.78 -12.00
N LYS A 178 -4.97 8.09 -12.02
CA LYS A 178 -5.36 9.01 -10.95
C LYS A 178 -6.87 9.19 -10.93
N ASP A 179 -7.46 9.52 -12.07
CA ASP A 179 -8.92 9.75 -12.20
C ASP A 179 -9.71 8.49 -11.84
N ASN A 180 -9.23 7.31 -12.22
CA ASN A 180 -9.78 6.01 -11.83
C ASN A 180 -9.83 5.75 -10.31
N ARG A 181 -9.12 6.54 -9.52
CA ARG A 181 -9.16 6.49 -8.04
C ARG A 181 -10.04 7.57 -7.42
N GLU A 182 -10.59 8.48 -8.24
CA GLU A 182 -11.32 9.66 -7.77
C GLU A 182 -12.72 9.74 -8.36
N ILE A 183 -12.86 9.57 -9.69
CA ILE A 183 -14.10 9.83 -10.42
C ILE A 183 -15.13 8.71 -10.24
N PRO A 184 -14.85 7.41 -10.50
CA PRO A 184 -15.86 6.38 -10.29
C PRO A 184 -16.34 6.37 -8.83
N PRO A 185 -17.66 6.26 -8.56
CA PRO A 185 -18.17 6.32 -7.19
C PRO A 185 -17.66 5.18 -6.31
N LEU A 186 -17.58 5.44 -5.01
CA LEU A 186 -17.32 4.41 -4.00
C LEU A 186 -18.61 3.60 -3.77
N ARG A 187 -18.52 2.29 -3.85
CA ARG A 187 -19.63 1.36 -3.68
C ARG A 187 -19.31 0.32 -2.60
N TYR A 188 -19.32 0.77 -1.35
CA TYR A 188 -19.09 -0.10 -0.19
C TYR A 188 -20.23 -1.10 0.02
N ASP A 189 -21.44 -0.74 -0.38
CA ASP A 189 -22.64 -1.59 -0.41
C ASP A 189 -22.42 -2.88 -1.21
N VAL A 190 -21.75 -2.78 -2.37
CA VAL A 190 -21.41 -3.93 -3.23
C VAL A 190 -20.41 -4.86 -2.53
N VAL A 191 -19.37 -4.31 -1.88
CA VAL A 191 -18.41 -5.11 -1.12
C VAL A 191 -19.09 -5.80 0.07
N ALA A 192 -20.02 -5.10 0.76
CA ALA A 192 -20.80 -5.67 1.85
C ALA A 192 -21.75 -6.77 1.36
N GLN A 193 -22.28 -6.66 0.14
CA GLN A 193 -23.09 -7.72 -0.47
C GLN A 193 -22.24 -8.94 -0.82
N LEU A 194 -21.04 -8.76 -1.41
CA LEU A 194 -20.10 -9.86 -1.65
C LEU A 194 -19.76 -10.61 -0.37
N LYS A 195 -19.52 -9.88 0.74
CA LYS A 195 -19.26 -10.51 2.03
C LYS A 195 -20.43 -11.35 2.54
N ARG A 196 -21.67 -10.96 2.27
CA ARG A 196 -22.86 -11.76 2.62
C ARG A 196 -23.00 -13.00 1.73
N ASP A 197 -22.70 -12.87 0.45
CA ASP A 197 -22.82 -13.98 -0.52
C ASP A 197 -21.68 -15.02 -0.37
N PHE A 198 -20.50 -14.59 0.15
CA PHE A 198 -19.34 -15.45 0.41
C PHE A 198 -18.88 -15.33 1.87
N PRO A 199 -19.66 -15.87 2.84
CA PRO A 199 -19.46 -15.61 4.28
C PRO A 199 -18.20 -16.25 4.86
N ASP A 200 -17.61 -17.23 4.21
CA ASP A 200 -16.35 -17.89 4.57
C ASP A 200 -15.10 -17.19 3.98
N CYS A 201 -15.31 -16.09 3.25
CA CYS A 201 -14.23 -15.29 2.70
C CYS A 201 -13.89 -14.09 3.56
N THR A 202 -12.61 -13.72 3.54
CA THR A 202 -12.09 -12.46 4.08
C THR A 202 -12.19 -11.37 3.00
N PHE A 203 -12.98 -10.34 3.27
CA PHE A 203 -13.06 -9.15 2.41
C PHE A 203 -12.37 -7.95 3.04
N VAL A 204 -11.28 -7.51 2.41
CA VAL A 204 -10.53 -6.31 2.79
C VAL A 204 -11.02 -5.13 1.94
N LEU A 205 -11.60 -4.14 2.58
CA LEU A 205 -12.08 -2.93 1.90
C LEU A 205 -10.90 -2.01 1.54
N ASN A 206 -10.84 -1.61 0.27
CA ASN A 206 -9.91 -0.59 -0.21
C ASN A 206 -10.65 0.50 -0.98
N GLY A 207 -10.16 1.73 -0.95
CA GLY A 207 -10.68 2.87 -1.67
C GLY A 207 -11.36 3.90 -0.77
N GLY A 208 -11.01 5.18 -0.94
CA GLY A 208 -11.64 6.30 -0.24
C GLY A 208 -11.28 6.49 1.23
N LEU A 209 -10.65 5.54 1.89
CA LEU A 209 -10.25 5.62 3.30
C LEU A 209 -9.15 6.68 3.47
N ALA A 210 -9.50 7.83 4.04
CA ALA A 210 -8.64 8.99 4.13
C ALA A 210 -8.11 9.26 5.54
N ASP A 211 -8.81 8.80 6.57
CA ASP A 211 -8.47 9.01 7.98
C ASP A 211 -8.72 7.77 8.84
N ALA A 212 -8.33 7.84 10.10
CA ALA A 212 -8.45 6.73 11.03
C ALA A 212 -9.91 6.41 11.39
N GLY A 213 -10.76 7.43 11.54
CA GLY A 213 -12.17 7.23 11.89
C GLY A 213 -12.91 6.43 10.81
N GLN A 214 -12.79 6.85 9.56
CA GLN A 214 -13.35 6.11 8.41
C GLN A 214 -12.82 4.68 8.31
N SER A 215 -11.51 4.51 8.54
CA SER A 215 -10.86 3.21 8.45
C SER A 215 -11.34 2.24 9.53
N VAL A 216 -11.50 2.70 10.76
CA VAL A 216 -11.99 1.89 11.88
C VAL A 216 -13.47 1.54 11.69
N GLN A 217 -14.31 2.52 11.32
CA GLN A 217 -15.72 2.26 11.00
C GLN A 217 -15.87 1.22 9.87
N ALA A 218 -15.02 1.28 8.87
CA ALA A 218 -15.01 0.26 7.82
C ALA A 218 -14.55 -1.11 8.34
N ALA A 219 -13.57 -1.16 9.26
CA ALA A 219 -13.10 -2.40 9.87
C ALA A 219 -14.13 -3.05 10.82
N ASP A 220 -15.15 -2.32 11.27
CA ASP A 220 -16.28 -2.90 12.01
C ASP A 220 -17.26 -3.66 11.10
N VAL A 221 -17.28 -3.32 9.81
CA VAL A 221 -18.17 -3.93 8.80
C VAL A 221 -17.45 -5.02 8.01
N PHE A 222 -16.22 -4.75 7.61
CA PHE A 222 -15.39 -5.63 6.78
C PHE A 222 -14.33 -6.36 7.62
N ASP A 223 -13.77 -7.43 7.08
CA ASP A 223 -12.76 -8.23 7.79
C ASP A 223 -11.43 -7.49 7.92
N GLY A 224 -11.21 -6.49 7.07
CA GLY A 224 -10.06 -5.62 7.11
C GLY A 224 -10.20 -4.40 6.21
N VAL A 225 -9.21 -3.52 6.33
CA VAL A 225 -9.12 -2.27 5.55
C VAL A 225 -7.73 -2.14 4.93
N MET A 226 -7.68 -1.58 3.73
CA MET A 226 -6.43 -1.33 3.04
C MET A 226 -6.32 0.15 2.68
N LEU A 227 -5.32 0.83 3.27
CA LEU A 227 -5.04 2.23 3.03
C LEU A 227 -4.01 2.39 1.89
N GLY A 228 -4.28 3.32 0.98
CA GLY A 228 -3.34 3.70 -0.08
C GLY A 228 -2.77 5.09 0.15
N ARG A 229 -3.33 6.09 -0.54
CA ARG A 229 -2.83 7.47 -0.53
C ARG A 229 -2.76 8.10 0.86
N ALA A 230 -3.65 7.74 1.78
CA ALA A 230 -3.58 8.22 3.16
C ALA A 230 -2.29 7.77 3.85
N ALA A 231 -1.90 6.49 3.69
CA ALA A 231 -0.64 5.97 4.24
C ALA A 231 0.61 6.68 3.68
N TRP A 232 0.53 7.19 2.44
CA TRP A 232 1.63 7.93 1.82
C TRP A 232 1.67 9.41 2.23
N HIS A 233 0.51 10.10 2.17
CA HIS A 233 0.46 11.54 2.40
C HIS A 233 0.41 11.92 3.87
N THR A 234 -0.18 11.06 4.70
CA THR A 234 -0.37 11.28 6.14
C THR A 234 -0.09 9.98 6.89
N PRO A 235 1.16 9.48 6.87
CA PRO A 235 1.51 8.13 7.32
C PRO A 235 1.14 7.84 8.78
N ARG A 236 0.97 8.85 9.63
CA ARG A 236 0.46 8.70 11.00
C ARG A 236 -0.91 8.04 11.08
N VAL A 237 -1.71 8.10 10.01
CA VAL A 237 -2.98 7.37 9.94
C VAL A 237 -2.80 5.88 10.23
N LEU A 238 -1.66 5.30 9.85
CA LEU A 238 -1.33 3.91 10.13
C LEU A 238 -1.21 3.64 11.64
N SER A 239 -0.56 4.55 12.37
CA SER A 239 -0.43 4.47 13.82
C SER A 239 -1.79 4.66 14.51
N GLU A 240 -2.56 5.63 14.07
CA GLU A 240 -3.88 5.95 14.61
C GLU A 240 -4.87 4.79 14.44
N VAL A 241 -4.90 4.17 13.26
CA VAL A 241 -5.71 2.97 12.99
C VAL A 241 -5.20 1.78 13.82
N SER A 242 -3.88 1.58 13.90
CA SER A 242 -3.30 0.47 14.67
C SER A 242 -3.69 0.53 16.15
N LEU A 243 -3.67 1.71 16.77
CA LEU A 243 -4.05 1.90 18.18
C LEU A 243 -5.53 1.58 18.43
N GLN A 244 -6.40 1.86 17.45
CA GLN A 244 -7.83 1.59 17.59
C GLN A 244 -8.17 0.12 17.34
N LEU A 245 -7.52 -0.51 16.35
CA LEU A 245 -7.73 -1.94 16.06
C LEU A 245 -7.08 -2.87 17.08
N TRP A 246 -5.96 -2.45 17.68
CA TRP A 246 -5.21 -3.22 18.68
C TRP A 246 -4.79 -2.35 19.86
N PRO A 247 -5.69 -2.10 20.82
CA PRO A 247 -5.43 -1.18 21.94
C PRO A 247 -4.20 -1.53 22.80
N SER A 248 -3.76 -2.79 22.77
CA SER A 248 -2.55 -3.24 23.49
C SER A 248 -1.25 -3.05 22.71
N VAL A 249 -1.32 -2.63 21.44
CA VAL A 249 -0.10 -2.42 20.63
C VAL A 249 0.70 -1.24 21.19
N ARG A 250 2.00 -1.44 21.30
CA ARG A 250 2.93 -0.34 21.64
C ARG A 250 3.56 0.19 20.38
N LEU A 251 3.38 1.48 20.13
CA LEU A 251 3.97 2.15 18.99
C LEU A 251 5.16 3.00 19.42
N PRO A 252 6.20 3.11 18.58
CA PRO A 252 7.29 4.03 18.84
C PRO A 252 6.80 5.47 18.77
N SER A 253 7.42 6.34 19.57
CA SER A 253 7.26 7.80 19.41
C SER A 253 7.87 8.26 18.09
N ASP A 254 7.48 9.45 17.62
CA ASP A 254 8.08 10.01 16.41
C ASP A 254 9.59 10.15 16.48
N ALA A 255 10.15 10.47 17.65
CA ALA A 255 11.58 10.51 17.87
C ALA A 255 12.21 9.13 17.62
N GLN A 256 11.63 8.06 18.17
CA GLN A 256 12.11 6.70 17.96
C GLN A 256 11.95 6.26 16.49
N VAL A 257 10.89 6.69 15.80
CA VAL A 257 10.75 6.44 14.35
C VAL A 257 11.86 7.14 13.56
N VAL A 258 12.17 8.39 13.91
CA VAL A 258 13.25 9.18 13.28
C VAL A 258 14.62 8.53 13.54
N ASP A 259 14.90 8.11 14.78
CA ASP A 259 16.15 7.43 15.14
C ASP A 259 16.30 6.13 14.33
N ALA A 260 15.27 5.26 14.32
CA ALA A 260 15.28 4.01 13.57
C ALA A 260 15.45 4.22 12.06
N MET A 261 14.81 5.26 11.49
CA MET A 261 14.97 5.61 10.08
C MET A 261 16.35 6.19 9.76
N THR A 262 16.97 6.93 10.68
CA THR A 262 18.34 7.44 10.51
C THR A 262 19.34 6.28 10.49
N GLU A 263 19.23 5.33 11.42
CA GLU A 263 20.05 4.12 11.45
C GLU A 263 19.83 3.25 10.20
N TYR A 264 18.57 3.06 9.79
CA TYR A 264 18.24 2.33 8.56
C TYR A 264 18.88 3.02 7.35
N ALA A 265 18.73 4.34 7.24
CA ALA A 265 19.32 5.12 6.15
C ALA A 265 20.85 5.01 6.12
N ALA A 266 21.51 5.01 7.26
CA ALA A 266 22.96 4.81 7.35
C ALA A 266 23.38 3.44 6.77
N ARG A 267 22.65 2.37 7.12
CA ARG A 267 22.91 1.03 6.57
C ARG A 267 22.69 0.96 5.06
N GLN A 268 21.66 1.65 4.53
CA GLN A 268 21.36 1.62 3.11
C GLN A 268 22.29 2.50 2.30
N VAL A 269 22.67 3.68 2.81
CA VAL A 269 23.65 4.56 2.17
C VAL A 269 25.02 3.89 2.07
N ALA A 270 25.43 3.15 3.09
CA ALA A 270 26.66 2.35 3.05
C ALA A 270 26.64 1.26 1.95
N LYS A 271 25.44 0.83 1.50
CA LYS A 271 25.24 -0.08 0.36
C LYS A 271 25.10 0.67 -0.98
N GLY A 272 25.28 2.00 -0.99
CA GLY A 272 25.18 2.84 -2.20
C GLY A 272 23.76 3.28 -2.55
N VAL A 273 22.77 3.10 -1.67
CA VAL A 273 21.40 3.56 -1.90
C VAL A 273 21.32 5.07 -1.66
N PRO A 274 20.75 5.87 -2.59
CA PRO A 274 20.61 7.31 -2.39
C PRO A 274 19.65 7.64 -1.24
N LEU A 275 20.05 8.55 -0.35
CA LEU A 275 19.26 8.98 0.82
C LEU A 275 17.84 9.44 0.44
N ARG A 276 17.67 10.08 -0.72
CA ARG A 276 16.39 10.61 -1.20
C ARG A 276 15.26 9.56 -1.27
N VAL A 277 15.58 8.28 -1.50
CA VAL A 277 14.53 7.25 -1.58
C VAL A 277 13.98 6.91 -0.20
N MET A 278 14.80 7.04 0.84
CA MET A 278 14.42 6.79 2.24
C MET A 278 13.73 8.00 2.90
N THR A 279 14.09 9.23 2.50
CA THR A 279 13.44 10.44 3.03
C THR A 279 12.05 10.68 2.44
N ARG A 280 11.82 10.23 1.20
CA ARG A 280 10.59 10.46 0.45
C ARG A 280 9.30 9.96 1.18
N PRO A 281 9.22 8.75 1.74
CA PRO A 281 8.04 8.30 2.48
C PRO A 281 7.84 9.04 3.80
N MET A 282 8.89 9.64 4.36
CA MET A 282 8.85 10.33 5.65
C MET A 282 8.27 11.75 5.58
N LEU A 283 8.12 12.34 4.39
CA LEU A 283 7.74 13.74 4.22
C LEU A 283 6.43 14.11 4.93
N GLY A 284 5.49 13.16 5.01
CA GLY A 284 4.19 13.33 5.67
C GLY A 284 4.17 13.08 7.18
N LEU A 285 5.26 12.58 7.79
CA LEU A 285 5.28 12.10 9.18
C LEU A 285 4.78 13.16 10.19
N VAL A 286 5.16 14.41 10.01
CA VAL A 286 4.81 15.51 10.92
C VAL A 286 3.75 16.46 10.32
N ASN A 287 2.91 15.99 9.40
CA ASN A 287 1.82 16.78 8.85
C ASN A 287 0.89 17.24 9.98
N GLY A 288 0.46 18.52 9.92
CA GLY A 288 -0.38 19.14 10.95
C GLY A 288 0.39 19.65 12.18
N GLN A 289 1.68 19.35 12.32
CA GLN A 289 2.50 19.83 13.44
C GLN A 289 3.23 21.14 13.09
N SER A 290 3.61 21.90 14.13
CA SER A 290 4.53 23.05 13.96
C SER A 290 5.83 22.59 13.33
N GLY A 291 6.40 23.40 12.42
CA GLY A 291 7.64 23.06 11.70
C GLY A 291 7.52 22.04 10.56
N ALA A 292 6.34 21.48 10.26
CA ALA A 292 6.14 20.49 9.20
C ALA A 292 6.62 20.97 7.81
N ARG A 293 6.49 22.27 7.51
CA ARG A 293 7.00 22.85 6.27
C ARG A 293 8.53 22.79 6.19
N ARG A 294 9.22 23.04 7.32
CA ARG A 294 10.67 22.98 7.41
C ARG A 294 11.18 21.56 7.28
N TRP A 295 10.54 20.60 7.95
CA TRP A 295 10.79 19.17 7.80
C TRP A 295 10.76 18.75 6.33
N ARG A 296 9.64 18.99 5.64
CA ARG A 296 9.51 18.63 4.22
C ARG A 296 10.56 19.30 3.34
N ARG A 297 10.82 20.59 3.57
CA ARG A 297 11.83 21.32 2.79
C ARG A 297 13.21 20.70 2.94
N MET A 298 13.65 20.40 4.15
CA MET A 298 14.98 19.82 4.38
C MET A 298 15.10 18.44 3.75
N LEU A 299 14.11 17.56 3.93
CA LEU A 299 14.12 16.18 3.42
C LEU A 299 13.84 16.06 1.92
N SER A 300 13.54 17.15 1.24
CA SER A 300 13.37 17.20 -0.23
C SER A 300 14.34 18.16 -0.93
N ASP A 301 15.25 18.81 -0.20
CA ASP A 301 16.21 19.74 -0.76
C ASP A 301 17.29 18.97 -1.54
N PRO A 302 17.43 19.22 -2.87
CA PRO A 302 18.40 18.49 -3.68
C PRO A 302 19.85 18.67 -3.24
N ALA A 303 20.22 19.87 -2.74
CA ALA A 303 21.60 20.16 -2.31
C ALA A 303 21.93 19.40 -1.02
N LEU A 304 21.01 19.36 -0.05
CA LEU A 304 21.18 18.60 1.19
C LEU A 304 21.21 17.09 0.92
N LEU A 305 20.34 16.61 0.03
CA LEU A 305 20.26 15.19 -0.32
C LEU A 305 21.47 14.73 -1.15
N ALA A 306 22.12 15.61 -1.91
CA ALA A 306 23.31 15.28 -2.69
C ALA A 306 24.51 14.87 -1.81
N ALA A 307 24.57 15.36 -0.58
CA ALA A 307 25.60 14.95 0.41
C ALA A 307 25.47 13.50 0.86
N ASN A 308 24.30 12.88 0.59
CA ASN A 308 23.96 11.51 0.96
C ASN A 308 24.24 11.18 2.45
N ASN A 309 24.07 12.18 3.34
CA ASN A 309 24.33 12.07 4.77
C ASN A 309 23.04 11.69 5.52
N PRO A 310 22.93 10.50 6.16
CA PRO A 310 21.76 10.05 6.90
C PRO A 310 21.36 10.96 8.07
N GLU A 311 22.31 11.66 8.69
CA GLU A 311 22.06 12.60 9.80
C GLU A 311 21.11 13.73 9.41
N LEU A 312 20.92 13.99 8.11
CA LEU A 312 19.93 14.95 7.60
C LEU A 312 18.52 14.67 8.16
N ILE A 313 18.16 13.40 8.37
CA ILE A 313 16.86 13.01 8.91
C ILE A 313 16.71 13.54 10.34
N TYR A 314 17.74 13.33 11.16
CA TYR A 314 17.77 13.80 12.54
C TYR A 314 17.84 15.33 12.65
N ASP A 315 18.64 15.97 11.82
CA ASP A 315 18.75 17.42 11.75
C ASP A 315 17.41 18.08 11.36
N ALA A 316 16.69 17.47 10.39
CA ALA A 316 15.37 17.93 10.00
C ALA A 316 14.37 17.82 11.16
N TRP A 317 14.43 16.72 11.94
CA TRP A 317 13.60 16.52 13.13
C TRP A 317 13.86 17.56 14.22
N ARG A 318 15.14 17.78 14.57
CA ARG A 318 15.52 18.82 15.56
C ARG A 318 15.06 20.20 15.11
N SER A 319 15.30 20.51 13.84
CA SER A 319 14.94 21.80 13.25
C SER A 319 13.43 22.05 13.21
N GLN A 320 12.61 21.00 13.03
CA GLN A 320 11.16 21.08 13.07
C GLN A 320 10.67 21.46 14.48
N ARG A 321 11.24 20.87 15.54
CA ARG A 321 10.83 21.09 16.94
C ARG A 321 11.20 22.48 17.47
N HIS A 322 12.21 23.14 16.91
CA HIS A 322 12.66 24.47 17.30
C HIS A 322 12.02 25.60 16.45
N ALA A 323 11.10 25.28 15.55
CA ALA A 323 10.38 26.30 14.80
C ALA A 323 9.41 27.03 15.73
N PRO A 324 9.44 28.38 15.83
CA PRO A 324 8.47 29.14 16.60
C PRO A 324 7.06 28.83 16.09
N ASP A 325 6.12 28.67 17.01
CA ASP A 325 4.72 28.40 16.66
C ASP A 325 4.14 29.64 15.97
N ALA A 326 3.97 29.57 14.65
CA ALA A 326 3.45 30.67 13.84
C ALA A 326 2.02 31.09 14.25
N ARG A 327 1.36 30.32 15.11
CA ARG A 327 0.03 30.66 15.70
C ARG A 327 0.14 31.61 16.88
N ASN A 328 1.32 31.77 17.50
CA ASN A 328 1.59 32.65 18.62
C ASN A 328 2.41 33.90 18.26
N ALA A 329 2.61 34.21 16.97
CA ALA A 329 3.19 35.47 16.56
C ALA A 329 2.20 36.58 16.95
N PRO A 330 2.60 37.60 17.74
CA PRO A 330 1.74 38.74 18.05
C PRO A 330 1.30 39.38 16.74
N ARG A 331 0.00 39.54 16.55
CA ARG A 331 -0.53 40.43 15.50
C ARG A 331 -0.16 41.85 15.95
N GLU A 332 1.05 42.27 15.62
CA GLU A 332 1.42 43.65 15.76
C GLU A 332 0.53 44.51 14.86
N ALA A 333 -0.08 45.45 15.52
CA ALA A 333 -1.03 46.46 15.11
C ALA A 333 -0.73 47.06 13.72
N ALA A 334 -1.57 46.77 12.75
CA ALA A 334 -1.85 47.66 11.65
C ALA A 334 -2.89 48.68 12.12
N GLN A 335 -2.50 49.57 13.07
CA GLN A 335 -3.24 50.75 13.43
C GLN A 335 -2.27 51.80 13.99
N ALA A 336 -1.65 52.57 13.11
CA ALA A 336 -1.24 53.95 13.37
C ALA A 336 -0.82 54.58 12.04
N GLY A 337 -1.67 55.40 11.48
CA GLY A 337 -1.34 56.16 10.28
C GLY A 337 -2.57 56.74 9.59
N MET A 338 -3.37 57.47 10.34
CA MET A 338 -4.17 58.55 9.71
C MET A 338 -3.30 59.78 9.60
#